data_d281a9be604f3eb47b3d493f021970cc
#
_entry.id   d281a9be604f3eb47b3d493f021970cc
#
_cell.length_a   1.000
_cell.length_b   1.000
_cell.length_c   1.000
_cell.angle_alpha   90.00
_cell.angle_beta   90.00
_cell.angle_gamma   90.00
#
_symmetry.space_group_name_H-M   'P 1'
#
loop_
_entity.id
_entity.type
_entity.pdbx_description
1 polymer ?
#
loop_
_entity_poly.entity_id
_entity_poly.type
_entity_poly.pdbx_seq_one_letter_code
_entity_poly.pdbx_strand_id
1 'polypeptide(L)'
;FPRDAVPSVYDALKVADHGGLTLEVQSQLGDGVVRTIAMGEAEGLKRGMEAANTGSPIQVPVGEGTLGRIMNVLGEPIDHAGDVKCEKTMGIHREPPKYDELSSGLDILETGIKVVDLIMPIAKGGKVGLFGGAGVGKTVTLMELINNIAKAHSGLSVFAGVGERTREGNDFYYEMEEGGVLDKVALVYGQMNEPPANRSKSTRLNSSHVAISY
;
A
#
# COMPACT_ATOMS: atom_id res chain seq x y z
N PHE A 1 20.14 -13.80 -16.99
CA PHE A 1 21.10 -13.72 -15.88
C PHE A 1 22.03 -14.92 -15.88
N PRO A 2 23.30 -14.79 -15.40
CA PRO A 2 24.16 -15.93 -15.15
C PRO A 2 23.51 -16.93 -14.19
N ARG A 3 23.83 -18.21 -14.30
CA ARG A 3 23.17 -19.27 -13.49
C ARG A 3 23.38 -19.11 -11.97
N ASP A 4 24.46 -18.49 -11.56
CA ASP A 4 24.84 -18.21 -10.17
C ASP A 4 24.30 -16.87 -9.66
N ALA A 5 23.69 -16.05 -10.53
CA ALA A 5 23.18 -14.72 -10.22
C ALA A 5 21.72 -14.50 -10.67
N VAL A 6 20.93 -15.58 -10.70
CA VAL A 6 19.51 -15.49 -11.05
C VAL A 6 18.73 -14.81 -9.93
N PRO A 7 17.97 -13.72 -10.22
CA PRO A 7 17.15 -13.04 -9.23
C PRO A 7 16.13 -13.97 -8.56
N SER A 8 15.91 -13.76 -7.27
CA SER A 8 14.87 -14.47 -6.53
C SER A 8 13.47 -13.99 -6.93
N VAL A 9 12.47 -14.82 -6.66
CA VAL A 9 11.07 -14.42 -6.85
C VAL A 9 10.78 -13.24 -5.92
N TYR A 10 10.12 -12.21 -6.46
CA TYR A 10 9.83 -10.91 -5.83
C TYR A 10 11.01 -9.93 -5.78
N ASP A 11 12.21 -10.29 -6.22
CA ASP A 11 13.27 -9.28 -6.36
C ASP A 11 12.86 -8.19 -7.34
N ALA A 12 13.27 -6.96 -7.01
CA ALA A 12 13.12 -5.82 -7.89
C ALA A 12 14.31 -5.71 -8.84
N LEU A 13 14.01 -5.53 -10.12
CA LEU A 13 15.00 -5.22 -11.14
C LEU A 13 14.81 -3.79 -11.61
N LYS A 14 15.90 -3.11 -11.98
CA LYS A 14 15.84 -1.75 -12.54
C LYS A 14 16.41 -1.74 -13.95
N VAL A 15 15.68 -1.12 -14.88
CA VAL A 15 16.10 -0.89 -16.27
C VAL A 15 16.57 0.56 -16.38
N ALA A 16 17.89 0.78 -16.36
CA ALA A 16 18.47 2.10 -16.35
C ALA A 16 18.15 2.92 -17.63
N ASP A 17 18.23 2.28 -18.78
CA ASP A 17 18.00 2.90 -20.11
C ASP A 17 16.53 3.26 -20.37
N HIS A 18 15.63 2.96 -19.43
CA HIS A 18 14.20 3.24 -19.53
C HIS A 18 13.69 3.98 -18.28
N GLY A 19 14.32 5.11 -17.94
CA GLY A 19 13.88 5.96 -16.82
C GLY A 19 13.93 5.30 -15.44
N GLY A 20 14.72 4.24 -15.26
CA GLY A 20 14.78 3.50 -14.00
C GLY A 20 13.54 2.62 -13.74
N LEU A 21 12.84 2.21 -14.80
CA LEU A 21 11.66 1.35 -14.69
C LEU A 21 11.93 0.17 -13.76
N THR A 22 11.07 0.02 -12.77
CA THR A 22 11.11 -1.09 -11.82
C THR A 22 10.32 -2.27 -12.37
N LEU A 23 10.97 -3.44 -12.39
CA LEU A 23 10.35 -4.71 -12.73
C LEU A 23 10.37 -5.62 -11.50
N GLU A 24 9.33 -6.37 -11.26
CA GLU A 24 9.30 -7.36 -10.19
C GLU A 24 9.33 -8.77 -10.75
N VAL A 25 10.21 -9.60 -10.21
CA VAL A 25 10.32 -11.02 -10.61
C VAL A 25 9.11 -11.80 -10.11
N GLN A 26 8.39 -12.43 -11.03
CA GLN A 26 7.21 -13.25 -10.70
C GLN A 26 7.52 -14.74 -10.69
N SER A 27 8.40 -15.18 -11.57
CA SER A 27 8.80 -16.59 -11.64
C SER A 27 10.15 -16.76 -12.33
N GLN A 28 10.85 -17.81 -11.96
CA GLN A 28 12.05 -18.29 -12.65
C GLN A 28 11.63 -19.34 -13.69
N LEU A 29 12.10 -19.19 -14.92
CA LEU A 29 11.74 -20.08 -16.02
C LEU A 29 12.82 -21.14 -16.33
N GLY A 30 13.95 -21.08 -15.63
CA GLY A 30 15.14 -21.90 -15.89
C GLY A 30 16.14 -21.19 -16.81
N ASP A 31 17.33 -21.75 -16.94
CA ASP A 31 18.43 -21.26 -17.77
C ASP A 31 18.79 -19.77 -17.62
N GLY A 32 18.66 -19.25 -16.39
CA GLY A 32 18.93 -17.83 -16.11
C GLY A 32 17.85 -16.86 -16.60
N VAL A 33 16.70 -17.37 -17.03
CA VAL A 33 15.57 -16.57 -17.51
C VAL A 33 14.53 -16.39 -16.39
N VAL A 34 14.10 -15.16 -16.20
CA VAL A 34 13.04 -14.82 -15.25
C VAL A 34 11.88 -14.12 -15.97
N ARG A 35 10.68 -14.34 -15.47
CA ARG A 35 9.49 -13.61 -15.90
C ARG A 35 9.23 -12.49 -14.91
N THR A 36 9.05 -11.27 -15.41
CA THR A 36 8.84 -10.08 -14.61
C THR A 36 7.54 -9.36 -14.98
N ILE A 37 7.07 -8.54 -14.06
CA ILE A 37 5.98 -7.58 -14.28
C ILE A 37 6.56 -6.16 -14.18
N ALA A 38 6.21 -5.30 -15.14
CA ALA A 38 6.62 -3.89 -15.12
C ALA A 38 5.73 -3.07 -14.17
N MET A 39 6.36 -2.29 -13.29
CA MET A 39 5.68 -1.41 -12.34
C MET A 39 5.52 0.03 -12.88
N GLY A 40 5.66 0.22 -14.17
CA GLY A 40 5.52 1.47 -14.88
C GLY A 40 5.20 1.24 -16.35
N GLU A 41 5.31 2.29 -17.14
CA GLU A 41 5.11 2.20 -18.60
C GLU A 41 6.19 1.33 -19.23
N ALA A 42 5.75 0.28 -19.91
CA ALA A 42 6.64 -0.67 -20.59
C ALA A 42 6.83 -0.34 -22.09
N GLU A 43 6.19 0.71 -22.58
CA GLU A 43 6.32 1.14 -23.97
C GLU A 43 7.76 1.57 -24.26
N GLY A 44 8.33 1.05 -25.34
CA GLY A 44 9.71 1.36 -25.71
C GLY A 44 10.76 0.38 -25.17
N LEU A 45 10.40 -0.60 -24.37
CA LEU A 45 11.30 -1.68 -23.98
C LEU A 45 11.73 -2.50 -25.20
N LYS A 46 13.04 -2.75 -25.32
CA LYS A 46 13.65 -3.48 -26.44
C LYS A 46 14.50 -4.62 -25.94
N ARG A 47 14.67 -5.63 -26.79
CA ARG A 47 15.65 -6.71 -26.52
C ARG A 47 17.06 -6.11 -26.44
N GLY A 48 17.84 -6.58 -25.47
CA GLY A 48 19.21 -6.14 -25.25
C GLY A 48 19.36 -4.97 -24.27
N MET A 49 18.26 -4.41 -23.74
CA MET A 49 18.35 -3.49 -22.62
C MET A 49 18.81 -4.19 -21.36
N GLU A 50 19.67 -3.53 -20.60
CA GLU A 50 20.21 -4.08 -19.36
C GLU A 50 19.21 -3.89 -18.21
N ALA A 51 19.04 -4.98 -17.44
CA ALA A 51 18.24 -4.97 -16.21
C ALA A 51 19.14 -5.40 -15.03
N ALA A 52 19.32 -4.51 -14.08
CA ALA A 52 20.11 -4.75 -12.88
C ALA A 52 19.23 -5.31 -11.76
N ASN A 53 19.70 -6.39 -11.11
CA ASN A 53 19.05 -6.90 -9.90
C ASN A 53 19.41 -6.01 -8.70
N THR A 54 18.42 -5.59 -7.91
CA THR A 54 18.64 -4.85 -6.68
C THR A 54 18.97 -5.75 -5.49
N GLY A 55 18.79 -7.07 -5.63
CA GLY A 55 19.03 -8.06 -4.58
C GLY A 55 18.00 -8.01 -3.44
N SER A 56 16.91 -7.31 -3.62
CA SER A 56 15.83 -7.20 -2.62
C SER A 56 14.48 -6.97 -3.28
N PRO A 57 13.37 -7.28 -2.60
CA PRO A 57 12.03 -6.86 -3.03
C PRO A 57 11.92 -5.34 -3.12
N ILE A 58 10.85 -4.86 -3.75
CA ILE A 58 10.52 -3.43 -3.77
C ILE A 58 10.51 -2.90 -2.34
N GLN A 59 11.26 -1.83 -2.11
CA GLN A 59 11.41 -1.18 -0.80
C GLN A 59 10.54 0.07 -0.75
N VAL A 60 9.80 0.23 0.34
CA VAL A 60 8.97 1.42 0.57
C VAL A 60 9.39 2.12 1.86
N PRO A 61 9.29 3.45 1.94
CA PRO A 61 9.58 4.19 3.15
C PRO A 61 8.56 3.82 4.24
N VAL A 62 9.03 3.74 5.48
CA VAL A 62 8.21 3.45 6.66
C VAL A 62 8.59 4.36 7.82
N GLY A 63 7.62 4.64 8.70
CA GLY A 63 7.82 5.46 9.90
C GLY A 63 7.02 6.75 9.86
N GLU A 64 7.22 7.59 10.87
CA GLU A 64 6.44 8.82 11.08
C GLU A 64 6.52 9.81 9.90
N GLY A 65 7.64 9.82 9.16
CA GLY A 65 7.80 10.68 7.98
C GLY A 65 6.86 10.36 6.81
N THR A 66 6.11 9.25 6.87
CA THR A 66 5.09 8.89 5.86
C THR A 66 3.71 9.44 6.20
N LEU A 67 3.51 9.93 7.43
CA LEU A 67 2.23 10.49 7.86
C LEU A 67 1.96 11.83 7.16
N GLY A 68 0.74 12.05 6.78
CA GLY A 68 0.31 13.21 6.01
C GLY A 68 0.72 13.19 4.53
N ARG A 69 1.36 12.12 4.06
CA ARG A 69 1.91 12.01 2.70
C ARG A 69 1.10 11.07 1.82
N ILE A 70 1.09 11.37 0.53
CA ILE A 70 0.52 10.49 -0.49
C ILE A 70 1.67 9.85 -1.28
N MET A 71 1.69 8.52 -1.32
CA MET A 71 2.71 7.74 -2.01
C MET A 71 2.07 6.83 -3.06
N ASN A 72 2.83 6.49 -4.09
CA ASN A 72 2.49 5.42 -5.01
C ASN A 72 2.89 4.04 -4.43
N VAL A 73 2.62 2.97 -5.17
CA VAL A 73 2.93 1.60 -4.76
C VAL A 73 4.43 1.29 -4.69
N LEU A 74 5.28 2.15 -5.23
CA LEU A 74 6.74 2.07 -5.14
C LEU A 74 7.29 2.85 -3.95
N GLY A 75 6.42 3.52 -3.18
CA GLY A 75 6.81 4.37 -2.06
C GLY A 75 7.30 5.77 -2.47
N GLU A 76 7.10 6.16 -3.72
CA GLU A 76 7.44 7.48 -4.21
C GLU A 76 6.33 8.48 -3.90
N PRO A 77 6.65 9.69 -3.41
CA PRO A 77 5.63 10.69 -3.12
C PRO A 77 5.00 11.24 -4.40
N ILE A 78 3.68 11.37 -4.40
CA ILE A 78 2.89 11.93 -5.51
C ILE A 78 2.12 13.20 -5.13
N ASP A 79 2.35 13.71 -3.93
CA ASP A 79 1.71 14.90 -3.36
C ASP A 79 2.45 16.21 -3.66
N HIS A 80 3.53 16.15 -4.45
CA HIS A 80 4.38 17.30 -4.79
C HIS A 80 4.99 18.04 -3.59
N ALA A 81 4.98 17.44 -2.40
CA ALA A 81 5.56 18.01 -1.16
C ALA A 81 7.04 17.66 -0.95
N GLY A 82 7.73 17.19 -1.99
CA GLY A 82 9.12 16.76 -1.94
C GLY A 82 9.30 15.34 -1.40
N ASP A 83 10.55 14.93 -1.21
CA ASP A 83 10.89 13.57 -0.81
C ASP A 83 10.37 13.21 0.58
N VAL A 84 9.99 11.95 0.78
CA VAL A 84 9.59 11.43 2.08
C VAL A 84 10.83 11.27 2.95
N LYS A 85 10.88 12.01 4.05
CA LYS A 85 11.97 11.90 5.04
C LYS A 85 11.72 10.67 5.90
N CYS A 86 12.33 9.55 5.55
CA CYS A 86 12.25 8.31 6.32
C CYS A 86 13.64 7.84 6.75
N GLU A 87 13.73 7.28 7.94
CA GLU A 87 14.97 6.66 8.46
C GLU A 87 15.10 5.21 8.02
N LYS A 88 14.00 4.56 7.66
CA LYS A 88 13.95 3.13 7.34
C LYS A 88 13.13 2.88 6.08
N THR A 89 13.54 1.87 5.34
CA THR A 89 12.73 1.27 4.27
C THR A 89 12.43 -0.17 4.61
N MET A 90 11.31 -0.70 4.13
CA MET A 90 10.94 -2.09 4.30
C MET A 90 10.46 -2.68 2.97
N GLY A 91 10.79 -3.96 2.76
CA GLY A 91 10.27 -4.71 1.62
C GLY A 91 8.75 -4.89 1.71
N ILE A 92 8.07 -4.77 0.58
CA ILE A 92 6.60 -4.95 0.50
C ILE A 92 6.16 -6.40 0.73
N HIS A 93 7.08 -7.36 0.58
CA HIS A 93 6.84 -8.77 0.87
C HIS A 93 7.41 -9.10 2.24
N ARG A 94 6.51 -9.27 3.21
CA ARG A 94 6.86 -9.68 4.59
C ARG A 94 6.25 -11.03 4.90
N GLU A 95 6.96 -11.79 5.72
CA GLU A 95 6.38 -12.98 6.33
C GLU A 95 5.31 -12.59 7.38
N PRO A 96 4.26 -13.38 7.54
CA PRO A 96 3.29 -13.16 8.60
C PRO A 96 3.95 -13.33 9.98
N PRO A 97 3.39 -12.69 11.03
CA PRO A 97 3.89 -12.89 12.39
C PRO A 97 3.77 -14.37 12.78
N LYS A 98 4.72 -14.84 13.59
CA LYS A 98 4.71 -16.20 14.11
C LYS A 98 3.56 -16.40 15.11
N TYR A 99 3.17 -17.65 15.31
CA TYR A 99 2.04 -17.98 16.18
C TYR A 99 2.24 -17.52 17.62
N ASP A 100 3.46 -17.56 18.11
CA ASP A 100 3.86 -17.11 19.45
C ASP A 100 3.83 -15.59 19.64
N GLU A 101 3.84 -14.84 18.55
CA GLU A 101 3.74 -13.38 18.54
C GLU A 101 2.27 -12.89 18.53
N LEU A 102 1.31 -13.80 18.32
CA LEU A 102 -0.10 -13.45 18.23
C LEU A 102 -0.71 -13.27 19.63
N SER A 103 -1.38 -12.13 19.85
CA SER A 103 -2.18 -11.91 21.05
C SER A 103 -3.48 -12.72 20.99
N SER A 104 -3.79 -13.42 22.08
CA SER A 104 -5.05 -14.18 22.23
C SER A 104 -6.20 -13.37 22.85
N GLY A 105 -6.00 -12.08 23.13
CA GLY A 105 -7.02 -11.20 23.71
C GLY A 105 -8.13 -10.85 22.71
N LEU A 106 -9.38 -10.84 23.15
CA LEU A 106 -10.54 -10.38 22.40
C LEU A 106 -10.95 -8.99 22.91
N ASP A 107 -10.15 -7.98 22.56
CA ASP A 107 -10.52 -6.59 22.82
C ASP A 107 -11.39 -6.06 21.69
N ILE A 108 -12.41 -5.29 22.04
CA ILE A 108 -13.30 -4.65 21.07
C ILE A 108 -12.73 -3.27 20.72
N LEU A 109 -12.75 -2.96 19.44
CA LEU A 109 -12.45 -1.63 18.92
C LEU A 109 -13.74 -0.78 18.94
N GLU A 110 -13.79 0.21 19.80
CA GLU A 110 -14.88 1.19 19.80
C GLU A 110 -14.70 2.14 18.60
N THR A 111 -15.61 2.02 17.62
CA THR A 111 -15.54 2.78 16.38
C THR A 111 -16.21 4.15 16.48
N GLY A 112 -17.05 4.37 17.48
CA GLY A 112 -17.90 5.55 17.63
C GLY A 112 -19.12 5.56 16.70
N ILE A 113 -19.28 4.55 15.84
CA ILE A 113 -20.44 4.39 14.98
C ILE A 113 -21.42 3.45 15.68
N LYS A 114 -22.52 4.00 16.20
CA LYS A 114 -23.47 3.26 17.05
C LYS A 114 -23.96 1.94 16.47
N VAL A 115 -24.22 1.91 15.17
CA VAL A 115 -24.71 0.69 14.49
C VAL A 115 -23.63 -0.38 14.46
N VAL A 116 -22.38 0.00 14.20
CA VAL A 116 -21.23 -0.92 14.18
C VAL A 116 -20.98 -1.45 15.57
N ASP A 117 -20.83 -0.58 16.54
CA ASP A 117 -20.45 -0.95 17.91
C ASP A 117 -21.51 -1.81 18.62
N LEU A 118 -22.80 -1.57 18.30
CA LEU A 118 -23.91 -2.29 18.93
C LEU A 118 -24.25 -3.61 18.24
N ILE A 119 -24.24 -3.65 16.88
CA ILE A 119 -24.76 -4.80 16.13
C ILE A 119 -23.62 -5.68 15.58
N MET A 120 -22.49 -5.07 15.23
CA MET A 120 -21.36 -5.78 14.62
C MET A 120 -20.03 -5.27 15.21
N PRO A 121 -19.78 -5.46 16.51
CA PRO A 121 -18.57 -4.97 17.14
C PRO A 121 -17.31 -5.53 16.45
N ILE A 122 -16.32 -4.67 16.25
CA ILE A 122 -15.07 -5.03 15.59
C ILE A 122 -14.03 -5.41 16.66
N ALA A 123 -13.43 -6.57 16.52
CA ALA A 123 -12.32 -6.97 17.38
C ALA A 123 -11.03 -6.22 16.95
N LYS A 124 -10.22 -5.78 17.92
CA LYS A 124 -8.87 -5.26 17.65
C LYS A 124 -8.03 -6.32 16.94
N GLY A 125 -7.32 -5.92 15.89
CA GLY A 125 -6.58 -6.84 15.00
C GLY A 125 -7.46 -7.68 14.07
N GLY A 126 -8.78 -7.50 14.12
CA GLY A 126 -9.74 -8.16 13.24
C GLY A 126 -9.72 -7.61 11.81
N LYS A 127 -10.30 -8.39 10.88
CA LYS A 127 -10.50 -8.00 9.48
C LYS A 127 -11.98 -7.86 9.22
N VAL A 128 -12.41 -6.69 8.75
CA VAL A 128 -13.82 -6.39 8.48
C VAL A 128 -13.98 -5.95 7.04
N GLY A 129 -14.97 -6.50 6.34
CA GLY A 129 -15.31 -6.13 4.97
C GLY A 129 -16.59 -5.29 4.93
N LEU A 130 -16.53 -4.11 4.29
CA LEU A 130 -17.67 -3.28 4.00
C LEU A 130 -18.05 -3.45 2.52
N PHE A 131 -19.16 -4.14 2.25
CA PHE A 131 -19.62 -4.41 0.91
C PHE A 131 -20.85 -3.56 0.58
N GLY A 132 -20.92 -3.09 -0.66
CA GLY A 132 -22.04 -2.31 -1.15
C GLY A 132 -21.83 -1.83 -2.57
N GLY A 133 -22.91 -1.47 -3.25
CA GLY A 133 -22.87 -0.86 -4.58
C GLY A 133 -22.19 0.53 -4.58
N ALA A 134 -22.17 1.17 -5.74
CA ALA A 134 -21.70 2.55 -5.85
C ALA A 134 -22.65 3.51 -5.11
N GLY A 135 -22.11 4.56 -4.49
CA GLY A 135 -22.89 5.63 -3.88
C GLY A 135 -23.61 5.29 -2.56
N VAL A 136 -23.29 4.15 -1.92
CA VAL A 136 -23.95 3.74 -0.66
C VAL A 136 -23.22 4.21 0.62
N GLY A 137 -22.25 5.09 0.50
CA GLY A 137 -21.56 5.70 1.64
C GLY A 137 -20.42 4.88 2.24
N LYS A 138 -19.84 3.91 1.51
CA LYS A 138 -18.67 3.15 1.99
C LYS A 138 -17.49 4.03 2.37
N THR A 139 -17.13 4.97 1.49
CA THR A 139 -16.03 5.92 1.70
C THR A 139 -16.29 6.80 2.91
N VAL A 140 -17.51 7.32 3.06
CA VAL A 140 -17.92 8.13 4.23
C VAL A 140 -17.75 7.35 5.54
N THR A 141 -18.16 6.08 5.54
CA THR A 141 -17.99 5.22 6.71
C THR A 141 -16.52 4.99 7.05
N LEU A 142 -15.66 4.77 6.03
CA LEU A 142 -14.21 4.61 6.22
C LEU A 142 -13.58 5.88 6.78
N MET A 143 -13.96 7.05 6.26
CA MET A 143 -13.47 8.33 6.74
C MET A 143 -13.86 8.59 8.19
N GLU A 144 -15.09 8.29 8.56
CA GLU A 144 -15.55 8.41 9.93
C GLU A 144 -14.80 7.47 10.88
N LEU A 145 -14.52 6.23 10.46
CA LEU A 145 -13.67 5.31 11.21
C LEU A 145 -12.27 5.86 11.44
N ILE A 146 -11.61 6.35 10.39
CA ILE A 146 -10.26 6.95 10.48
C ILE A 146 -10.28 8.16 11.42
N ASN A 147 -11.26 9.05 11.25
CA ASN A 147 -11.40 10.23 12.07
C ASN A 147 -11.61 9.90 13.57
N ASN A 148 -12.46 8.95 13.87
CA ASN A 148 -12.73 8.53 15.25
C ASN A 148 -11.52 7.85 15.89
N ILE A 149 -10.80 7.01 15.13
CA ILE A 149 -9.59 6.36 15.61
C ILE A 149 -8.47 7.37 15.87
N ALA A 150 -8.28 8.33 14.97
CA ALA A 150 -7.29 9.38 15.14
C ALA A 150 -7.60 10.28 16.35
N LYS A 151 -8.87 10.61 16.60
CA LYS A 151 -9.29 11.51 17.68
C LYS A 151 -9.45 10.80 19.02
N ALA A 152 -10.13 9.66 19.05
CA ALA A 152 -10.47 8.98 20.30
C ALA A 152 -9.33 8.08 20.81
N HIS A 153 -8.62 7.41 19.93
CA HIS A 153 -7.60 6.43 20.31
C HIS A 153 -6.16 6.89 20.05
N SER A 154 -5.96 8.12 19.54
CA SER A 154 -4.63 8.60 19.09
C SER A 154 -3.90 7.63 18.16
N GLY A 155 -4.66 6.79 17.45
CA GLY A 155 -4.15 5.76 16.55
C GLY A 155 -3.66 6.37 15.24
N LEU A 156 -2.78 5.63 14.58
CA LEU A 156 -2.32 5.93 13.23
C LEU A 156 -3.10 5.08 12.23
N SER A 157 -3.36 5.63 11.06
CA SER A 157 -4.09 4.93 10.01
C SER A 157 -3.27 4.90 8.71
N VAL A 158 -3.38 3.82 7.99
CA VAL A 158 -2.87 3.72 6.62
C VAL A 158 -4.06 3.46 5.70
N PHE A 159 -4.29 4.38 4.78
CA PHE A 159 -5.30 4.19 3.75
C PHE A 159 -4.65 3.84 2.42
N ALA A 160 -5.12 2.78 1.79
CA ALA A 160 -4.69 2.44 0.45
C ALA A 160 -5.87 2.44 -0.52
N GLY A 161 -5.84 3.36 -1.47
CA GLY A 161 -6.79 3.46 -2.57
C GLY A 161 -6.39 2.53 -3.70
N VAL A 162 -7.12 1.43 -3.89
CA VAL A 162 -6.82 0.43 -4.91
C VAL A 162 -7.89 0.44 -5.99
N GLY A 163 -7.51 0.87 -7.21
CA GLY A 163 -8.42 0.95 -8.33
C GLY A 163 -9.50 2.03 -8.17
N GLU A 164 -9.27 2.99 -7.29
CA GLU A 164 -10.11 4.16 -7.11
C GLU A 164 -9.93 5.15 -8.27
N ARG A 165 -10.93 6.00 -8.48
CA ARG A 165 -10.81 7.11 -9.42
C ARG A 165 -9.92 8.18 -8.83
N THR A 166 -9.08 8.81 -9.66
CA THR A 166 -8.19 9.90 -9.24
C THR A 166 -8.93 11.01 -8.50
N ARG A 167 -10.15 11.35 -8.96
CA ARG A 167 -10.98 12.36 -8.29
C ARG A 167 -11.38 11.95 -6.87
N GLU A 168 -11.81 10.69 -6.69
CA GLU A 168 -12.23 10.18 -5.37
C GLU A 168 -11.05 10.15 -4.38
N GLY A 169 -9.85 9.81 -4.87
CA GLY A 169 -8.63 9.88 -4.06
C GLY A 169 -8.26 11.30 -3.65
N ASN A 170 -8.46 12.27 -4.54
CA ASN A 170 -8.24 13.68 -4.26
C ASN A 170 -9.27 14.25 -3.27
N ASP A 171 -10.55 13.93 -3.47
CA ASP A 171 -11.62 14.33 -2.56
C ASP A 171 -11.35 13.77 -1.15
N PHE A 172 -10.90 12.50 -1.05
CA PHE A 172 -10.53 11.87 0.21
C PHE A 172 -9.38 12.59 0.94
N TYR A 173 -8.37 13.03 0.21
CA TYR A 173 -7.26 13.80 0.78
C TYR A 173 -7.74 15.10 1.42
N TYR A 174 -8.52 15.90 0.67
CA TYR A 174 -9.04 17.18 1.18
C TYR A 174 -9.98 16.98 2.38
N GLU A 175 -10.82 15.97 2.38
CA GLU A 175 -11.70 15.68 3.51
C GLU A 175 -10.90 15.29 4.78
N MET A 176 -9.76 14.58 4.64
CA MET A 176 -8.85 14.30 5.75
C MET A 176 -8.14 15.57 6.26
N GLU A 177 -7.77 16.46 5.35
CA GLU A 177 -7.18 17.76 5.70
C GLU A 177 -8.17 18.65 6.45
N GLU A 178 -9.40 18.81 5.93
CA GLU A 178 -10.48 19.55 6.59
C GLU A 178 -10.87 18.93 7.95
N GLY A 179 -10.84 17.62 8.05
CA GLY A 179 -11.08 16.88 9.30
C GLY A 179 -9.98 17.04 10.35
N GLY A 180 -8.81 17.59 9.97
CA GLY A 180 -7.66 17.78 10.84
C GLY A 180 -7.04 16.45 11.34
N VAL A 181 -7.12 15.39 10.53
CA VAL A 181 -6.58 14.07 10.86
C VAL A 181 -5.50 13.59 9.89
N LEU A 182 -5.18 14.39 8.88
CA LEU A 182 -4.21 14.05 7.84
C LEU A 182 -2.82 13.71 8.43
N ASP A 183 -2.40 14.42 9.45
CA ASP A 183 -1.13 14.20 10.17
C ASP A 183 -1.01 12.83 10.87
N LYS A 184 -2.11 12.09 10.96
CA LYS A 184 -2.17 10.73 11.54
C LYS A 184 -2.45 9.64 10.50
N VAL A 185 -2.49 10.01 9.23
CA VAL A 185 -2.83 9.10 8.13
C VAL A 185 -1.73 9.06 7.08
N ALA A 186 -1.30 7.87 6.69
CA ALA A 186 -0.49 7.68 5.50
C ALA A 186 -1.37 7.21 4.34
N LEU A 187 -1.22 7.81 3.16
CA LEU A 187 -2.03 7.52 1.98
C LEU A 187 -1.17 6.81 0.92
N VAL A 188 -1.63 5.66 0.44
CA VAL A 188 -0.97 4.92 -0.65
C VAL A 188 -1.97 4.71 -1.77
N TYR A 189 -1.67 5.21 -2.96
CA TYR A 189 -2.57 5.14 -4.09
C TYR A 189 -2.03 4.24 -5.21
N GLY A 190 -2.87 3.29 -5.63
CA GLY A 190 -2.74 2.52 -6.85
C GLY A 190 -4.01 2.70 -7.69
N GLN A 191 -4.15 3.87 -8.30
CA GLN A 191 -5.39 4.33 -8.92
C GLN A 191 -5.66 3.69 -10.29
N MET A 192 -6.85 4.00 -10.88
CA MET A 192 -7.27 3.41 -12.17
C MET A 192 -6.37 3.80 -13.35
N ASN A 193 -5.72 4.95 -13.30
CA ASN A 193 -4.81 5.45 -14.33
C ASN A 193 -3.42 4.83 -14.27
N GLU A 194 -3.14 4.07 -13.21
CA GLU A 194 -1.85 3.40 -13.05
C GLU A 194 -1.73 2.11 -13.87
N PRO A 195 -0.50 1.67 -14.21
CA PRO A 195 -0.28 0.40 -14.88
C PRO A 195 -0.94 -0.78 -14.14
N PRO A 196 -1.41 -1.82 -14.85
CA PRO A 196 -2.09 -2.96 -14.23
C PRO A 196 -1.30 -3.66 -13.12
N ALA A 197 0.03 -3.65 -13.21
CA ALA A 197 0.91 -4.21 -12.19
C ALA A 197 0.81 -3.46 -10.87
N ASN A 198 0.79 -2.12 -10.89
CA ASN A 198 0.64 -1.28 -9.71
C ASN A 198 -0.70 -1.55 -9.02
N ARG A 199 -1.78 -1.68 -9.78
CA ARG A 199 -3.10 -2.05 -9.27
C ARG A 199 -3.13 -3.43 -8.65
N SER A 200 -2.48 -4.42 -9.26
CA SER A 200 -2.37 -5.76 -8.71
C SER A 200 -1.53 -5.80 -7.42
N LYS A 201 -0.50 -4.98 -7.31
CA LYS A 201 0.35 -4.89 -6.12
C LYS A 201 -0.31 -4.14 -5.00
N SER A 202 -0.97 -3.05 -5.27
CA SER A 202 -1.77 -2.36 -4.25
C SER A 202 -2.85 -3.27 -3.68
N THR A 203 -3.45 -4.17 -4.47
CA THR A 203 -4.37 -5.19 -3.97
C THR A 203 -3.68 -6.20 -3.02
N ARG A 204 -2.40 -6.51 -3.23
CA ARG A 204 -1.62 -7.38 -2.32
C ARG A 204 -1.13 -6.65 -1.09
N LEU A 205 -0.69 -5.41 -1.23
CA LEU A 205 -0.33 -4.53 -0.12
C LEU A 205 -1.54 -4.22 0.75
N ASN A 206 -2.68 -4.21 0.14
CA ASN A 206 -3.92 -3.85 0.77
C ASN A 206 -5.10 -4.57 0.12
N SER A 207 -5.38 -5.77 0.56
CA SER A 207 -6.68 -6.34 0.31
C SER A 207 -7.74 -5.51 1.07
N SER A 208 -8.10 -4.33 0.54
CA SER A 208 -9.18 -3.45 1.04
C SER A 208 -9.17 -3.19 2.55
N HIS A 209 -8.01 -2.93 3.14
CA HIS A 209 -7.89 -2.76 4.59
C HIS A 209 -7.34 -1.39 4.93
N VAL A 210 -8.07 -0.67 5.75
CA VAL A 210 -7.48 0.33 6.63
C VAL A 210 -6.70 -0.45 7.69
N ALA A 211 -5.40 -0.48 7.60
CA ALA A 211 -4.56 -1.02 8.65
C ALA A 211 -4.47 0.04 9.75
N ILE A 212 -5.09 -0.25 10.88
CA ILE A 212 -5.04 0.59 12.06
C ILE A 212 -3.96 -0.01 12.96
N SER A 213 -2.91 0.75 13.23
CA SER A 213 -1.88 0.43 14.20
C SER A 213 -2.09 1.26 15.46
N TYR A 214 -1.99 0.62 16.62
CA TYR A 214 -2.02 1.25 17.94
C TYR A 214 -0.59 1.39 18.44
#